data_3d6666bda800f2742f0ebf301f9182a0
#
_entry.id   3d6666bda800f2742f0ebf301f9182a0
#
_cell.length_a   1.000
_cell.length_b   1.000
_cell.length_c   1.000
_cell.angle_alpha   90.00
_cell.angle_beta   90.00
_cell.angle_gamma   90.00
#
_symmetry.space_group_name_H-M   'P 1'
#
loop_
_entity.id
_entity.type
_entity.pdbx_description
1 polymer ?
#
loop_
_entity_poly.entity_id
_entity_poly.type
_entity_poly.pdbx_seq_one_letter_code
_entity_poly.pdbx_strand_id
1 'polypeptide(L)'
;GWVQVDTEEGLGWVSTEFVSLHTEFVEAESKEEEEKRLAKEKQERERARAAAAAKAAGSSKSSSGSAPAVTYTASGDSEMGTEVANYALQFVGNPYVYGGSSLTNGTDCSGFVMSVYANFGVSLPHSSSADRSQGAAVDGLANAQAGDLICYSGHVALYIGNGQIVHASTAKTGIIVSNADYKKVLAVRRIF
;
A
#
# COMPACT_ATOMS: atom_id res chain seq x y z
N GLY A 1 16.87 -28.38 23.53
CA GLY A 1 17.22 -28.09 22.15
C GLY A 1 17.35 -26.60 21.91
N TRP A 2 17.66 -26.21 20.68
CA TRP A 2 17.76 -24.83 20.26
C TRP A 2 16.90 -24.62 19.02
N VAL A 3 16.22 -23.48 18.94
CA VAL A 3 15.41 -23.08 17.80
C VAL A 3 15.90 -21.73 17.29
N GLN A 4 15.97 -21.59 15.97
CA GLN A 4 16.29 -20.33 15.33
C GLN A 4 15.05 -19.46 15.28
N VAL A 5 15.14 -18.23 15.75
CA VAL A 5 14.08 -17.25 15.76
C VAL A 5 14.52 -16.00 14.99
N ASP A 6 13.61 -15.39 14.29
CA ASP A 6 13.81 -14.10 13.64
C ASP A 6 13.38 -13.02 14.61
N THR A 7 14.29 -12.13 14.97
CA THR A 7 14.07 -11.02 15.89
C THR A 7 14.26 -9.69 15.16
N GLU A 8 13.82 -8.60 15.78
CA GLU A 8 14.01 -7.24 15.22
C GLU A 8 15.49 -6.89 14.97
N GLU A 9 16.44 -7.61 15.63
CA GLU A 9 17.87 -7.42 15.49
C GLU A 9 18.54 -8.43 14.55
N GLY A 10 17.78 -9.41 14.02
CA GLY A 10 18.24 -10.45 13.10
C GLY A 10 17.99 -11.87 13.60
N LEU A 11 18.57 -12.86 12.91
CA LEU A 11 18.41 -14.28 13.25
C LEU A 11 19.19 -14.61 14.52
N GLY A 12 18.47 -15.08 15.54
CA GLY A 12 19.03 -15.55 16.81
C GLY A 12 18.70 -17.02 17.10
N TRP A 13 19.40 -17.61 18.08
CA TRP A 13 19.10 -18.95 18.58
C TRP A 13 18.63 -18.86 20.03
N VAL A 14 17.47 -19.48 20.32
CA VAL A 14 16.88 -19.53 21.66
C VAL A 14 16.74 -20.97 22.12
N SER A 15 17.06 -21.25 23.42
CA SER A 15 16.84 -22.56 23.99
C SER A 15 15.36 -22.86 24.12
N THR A 16 14.97 -24.07 23.71
CA THR A 16 13.57 -24.55 23.81
C THR A 16 13.10 -24.70 25.26
N GLU A 17 13.94 -24.55 26.25
CA GLU A 17 13.56 -24.51 27.67
C GLU A 17 12.91 -23.18 28.08
N PHE A 18 13.15 -22.11 27.31
CA PHE A 18 12.65 -20.77 27.61
C PHE A 18 11.56 -20.29 26.63
N VAL A 19 11.19 -21.10 25.64
CA VAL A 19 10.17 -20.78 24.65
C VAL A 19 9.16 -21.92 24.50
N SER A 20 7.88 -21.58 24.48
CA SER A 20 6.83 -22.52 24.10
C SER A 20 6.66 -22.46 22.58
N LEU A 21 7.00 -23.54 21.88
CA LEU A 21 6.77 -23.67 20.46
C LEU A 21 5.32 -24.08 20.24
N HIS A 22 4.53 -23.20 19.63
CA HIS A 22 3.19 -23.51 19.17
C HIS A 22 3.25 -23.63 17.64
N THR A 23 3.03 -24.82 17.12
CA THR A 23 2.93 -25.07 15.68
C THR A 23 1.46 -25.11 15.33
N GLU A 24 0.95 -24.05 14.74
CA GLU A 24 -0.34 -24.10 14.05
C GLU A 24 -0.13 -24.79 12.70
N PHE A 25 -0.58 -26.01 12.59
CA PHE A 25 -0.73 -26.64 11.27
C PHE A 25 -1.94 -25.97 10.61
N VAL A 26 -1.70 -25.23 9.54
CA VAL A 26 -2.78 -24.87 8.62
C VAL A 26 -3.26 -26.19 8.02
N GLU A 27 -4.42 -26.68 8.43
CA GLU A 27 -5.06 -27.81 7.76
C GLU A 27 -5.23 -27.41 6.30
N ALA A 28 -4.77 -28.29 5.40
CA ALA A 28 -4.93 -28.07 3.98
C ALA A 28 -6.43 -28.02 3.68
N GLU A 29 -6.91 -26.84 3.31
CA GLU A 29 -8.28 -26.61 2.90
C GLU A 29 -8.64 -27.60 1.78
N SER A 30 -9.73 -28.31 1.91
CA SER A 30 -10.18 -29.21 0.85
C SER A 30 -10.58 -28.37 -0.38
N LYS A 31 -10.43 -28.96 -1.58
CA LYS A 31 -10.79 -28.27 -2.82
C LYS A 31 -12.23 -27.72 -2.82
N GLU A 32 -13.13 -28.43 -2.14
CA GLU A 32 -14.54 -28.01 -1.98
C GLU A 32 -14.70 -26.83 -1.00
N GLU A 33 -13.88 -26.76 0.03
CA GLU A 33 -13.88 -25.64 0.99
C GLU A 33 -13.27 -24.38 0.36
N GLU A 34 -12.19 -24.55 -0.41
CA GLU A 34 -11.60 -23.48 -1.19
C GLU A 34 -12.58 -22.89 -2.22
N GLU A 35 -13.29 -23.75 -2.97
CA GLU A 35 -14.32 -23.30 -3.92
C GLU A 35 -15.47 -22.57 -3.24
N LYS A 36 -15.92 -23.05 -2.06
CA LYS A 36 -16.96 -22.37 -1.26
C LYS A 36 -16.50 -21.04 -0.73
N ARG A 37 -15.25 -20.95 -0.27
CA ARG A 37 -14.65 -19.72 0.21
C ARG A 37 -14.53 -18.69 -0.92
N LEU A 38 -14.01 -19.11 -2.07
CA LEU A 38 -13.88 -18.25 -3.26
C LEU A 38 -15.26 -17.81 -3.80
N ALA A 39 -16.25 -18.69 -3.78
CA ALA A 39 -17.62 -18.34 -4.20
C ALA A 39 -18.27 -17.33 -3.23
N LYS A 40 -18.04 -17.48 -1.92
CA LYS A 40 -18.52 -16.56 -0.89
C LYS A 40 -17.84 -15.19 -1.03
N GLU A 41 -16.53 -15.17 -1.21
CA GLU A 41 -15.74 -13.95 -1.42
C GLU A 41 -16.19 -13.22 -2.69
N LYS A 42 -16.42 -13.96 -3.78
CA LYS A 42 -16.95 -13.40 -5.03
C LYS A 42 -18.34 -12.79 -4.82
N GLN A 43 -19.21 -13.43 -4.07
CA GLN A 43 -20.56 -12.94 -3.79
C GLN A 43 -20.54 -11.69 -2.88
N GLU A 44 -19.67 -11.68 -1.86
CA GLU A 44 -19.49 -10.50 -1.00
C GLU A 44 -18.92 -9.31 -1.79
N ARG A 45 -17.99 -9.58 -2.70
CA ARG A 45 -17.40 -8.59 -3.61
C ARG A 45 -18.44 -8.02 -4.59
N GLU A 46 -19.32 -8.86 -5.14
CA GLU A 46 -20.42 -8.40 -6.00
C GLU A 46 -21.45 -7.58 -5.22
N ARG A 47 -21.80 -7.97 -3.98
CA ARG A 47 -22.66 -7.20 -3.09
C ARG A 47 -22.06 -5.85 -2.71
N ALA A 48 -20.76 -5.81 -2.40
CA ALA A 48 -20.05 -4.57 -2.12
C ALA A 48 -20.01 -3.63 -3.34
N ARG A 49 -19.79 -4.19 -4.54
CA ARG A 49 -19.88 -3.44 -5.81
C ARG A 49 -21.28 -2.89 -6.07
N ALA A 50 -22.31 -3.69 -5.86
CA ALA A 50 -23.69 -3.26 -6.04
C ALA A 50 -24.09 -2.18 -5.02
N ALA A 51 -23.64 -2.30 -3.77
CA ALA A 51 -23.86 -1.30 -2.73
C ALA A 51 -23.12 0.03 -3.03
N ALA A 52 -21.90 -0.05 -3.56
CA ALA A 52 -21.14 1.12 -3.99
C ALA A 52 -21.77 1.80 -5.21
N ALA A 53 -22.25 1.02 -6.19
CA ALA A 53 -22.97 1.53 -7.36
C ALA A 53 -24.32 2.16 -6.97
N ALA A 54 -25.05 1.58 -6.01
CA ALA A 54 -26.29 2.13 -5.49
C ALA A 54 -26.07 3.46 -4.73
N LYS A 55 -24.96 3.57 -3.99
CA LYS A 55 -24.54 4.85 -3.36
C LYS A 55 -24.19 5.92 -4.41
N ALA A 56 -23.51 5.53 -5.48
CA ALA A 56 -23.15 6.44 -6.57
C ALA A 56 -24.40 6.92 -7.36
N ALA A 57 -25.38 6.04 -7.56
CA ALA A 57 -26.63 6.37 -8.25
C ALA A 57 -27.61 7.21 -7.40
N GLY A 58 -27.52 7.12 -6.06
CA GLY A 58 -28.35 7.88 -5.12
C GLY A 58 -27.86 9.30 -4.83
N SER A 59 -26.66 9.68 -5.29
CA SER A 59 -26.03 10.97 -5.01
C SER A 59 -26.26 12.05 -6.07
N SER A 60 -27.21 11.87 -7.00
CA SER A 60 -27.55 12.88 -7.99
C SER A 60 -28.74 13.76 -7.60
N LYS A 61 -28.82 14.20 -6.33
CA LYS A 61 -29.67 15.34 -5.96
C LYS A 61 -29.12 16.08 -4.76
N SER A 62 -28.53 17.23 -5.07
CA SER A 62 -28.54 18.47 -4.29
C SER A 62 -28.18 18.39 -2.80
N SER A 63 -26.99 18.88 -2.46
CA SER A 63 -26.94 20.08 -1.62
C SER A 63 -25.52 20.64 -1.58
N SER A 64 -25.41 21.89 -1.88
CA SER A 64 -24.28 22.78 -1.73
C SER A 64 -23.77 22.75 -0.28
N GLY A 65 -22.58 22.22 -0.12
CA GLY A 65 -21.79 22.22 1.10
C GLY A 65 -20.37 21.92 0.69
N SER A 66 -19.76 22.85 -0.08
CA SER A 66 -18.41 22.73 -0.58
C SER A 66 -17.43 22.83 0.57
N ALA A 67 -16.98 21.69 1.10
CA ALA A 67 -15.60 21.63 1.55
C ALA A 67 -14.74 21.76 0.29
N PRO A 68 -13.70 22.62 0.26
CA PRO A 68 -12.87 22.76 -0.91
C PRO A 68 -12.25 21.40 -1.22
N ALA A 69 -12.53 20.90 -2.42
CA ALA A 69 -11.83 19.72 -2.95
C ALA A 69 -10.36 20.14 -3.06
N VAL A 70 -9.54 19.64 -2.14
CA VAL A 70 -8.09 19.87 -2.21
C VAL A 70 -7.59 19.07 -3.40
N THR A 71 -7.33 19.75 -4.49
CA THR A 71 -6.74 19.16 -5.68
C THR A 71 -5.25 19.01 -5.43
N TYR A 72 -4.80 17.79 -5.18
CA TYR A 72 -3.37 17.49 -5.11
C TYR A 72 -2.84 17.37 -6.54
N THR A 73 -1.70 18.00 -6.80
CA THR A 73 -0.97 17.90 -8.07
C THR A 73 0.47 17.52 -7.74
N ALA A 74 0.97 16.49 -8.40
CA ALA A 74 2.36 16.11 -8.26
C ALA A 74 3.27 17.16 -8.91
N SER A 75 4.44 17.40 -8.31
CA SER A 75 5.47 18.30 -8.83
C SER A 75 6.85 17.68 -8.65
N GLY A 76 7.67 17.71 -9.70
CA GLY A 76 9.03 17.17 -9.71
C GLY A 76 9.73 17.41 -11.04
N ASP A 77 11.04 17.17 -11.07
CA ASP A 77 11.88 17.37 -12.26
C ASP A 77 11.79 16.19 -13.24
N SER A 78 11.35 15.01 -12.80
CA SER A 78 11.09 13.85 -13.64
C SER A 78 9.67 13.90 -14.21
N GLU A 79 9.54 13.99 -15.54
CA GLU A 79 8.25 13.94 -16.22
C GLU A 79 7.51 12.61 -15.92
N MET A 80 8.20 11.46 -16.08
CA MET A 80 7.66 10.15 -15.78
C MET A 80 7.31 9.99 -14.30
N GLY A 81 8.16 10.47 -13.38
CA GLY A 81 7.87 10.44 -11.95
C GLY A 81 6.63 11.26 -11.60
N THR A 82 6.44 12.40 -12.25
CA THR A 82 5.25 13.26 -12.09
C THR A 82 4.00 12.57 -12.62
N GLU A 83 4.07 11.86 -13.76
CA GLU A 83 2.96 11.08 -14.30
C GLU A 83 2.55 9.94 -13.36
N VAL A 84 3.52 9.19 -12.82
CA VAL A 84 3.29 8.12 -11.83
C VAL A 84 2.58 8.69 -10.59
N ALA A 85 3.04 9.81 -10.07
CA ALA A 85 2.46 10.46 -8.90
C ALA A 85 1.04 10.98 -9.17
N ASN A 86 0.79 11.59 -10.32
CA ASN A 86 -0.54 12.04 -10.73
C ASN A 86 -1.51 10.86 -10.93
N TYR A 87 -1.02 9.75 -11.49
CA TYR A 87 -1.81 8.53 -11.61
C TYR A 87 -2.18 7.97 -10.23
N ALA A 88 -1.23 7.91 -9.30
CA ALA A 88 -1.46 7.44 -7.94
C ALA A 88 -2.50 8.28 -7.17
N LEU A 89 -2.50 9.60 -7.37
CA LEU A 89 -3.45 10.53 -6.74
C LEU A 89 -4.92 10.27 -7.10
N GLN A 90 -5.19 9.66 -8.26
CA GLN A 90 -6.57 9.32 -8.68
C GLN A 90 -7.25 8.29 -7.76
N PHE A 91 -6.48 7.56 -6.96
CA PHE A 91 -6.98 6.51 -6.08
C PHE A 91 -7.17 6.97 -4.63
N VAL A 92 -6.90 8.23 -4.31
CA VAL A 92 -7.14 8.79 -2.97
C VAL A 92 -8.61 8.61 -2.58
N GLY A 93 -8.84 8.13 -1.36
CA GLY A 93 -10.17 7.79 -0.84
C GLY A 93 -10.58 6.33 -1.04
N ASN A 94 -9.87 5.55 -1.85
CA ASN A 94 -10.14 4.12 -2.02
C ASN A 94 -9.70 3.31 -0.77
N PRO A 95 -10.29 2.13 -0.54
CA PRO A 95 -10.10 1.38 0.70
C PRO A 95 -8.71 0.78 0.83
N TYR A 96 -8.27 0.60 2.08
CA TYR A 96 -7.12 -0.20 2.45
C TYR A 96 -7.56 -1.64 2.74
N VAL A 97 -6.84 -2.62 2.19
CA VAL A 97 -6.96 -4.05 2.53
C VAL A 97 -5.55 -4.63 2.68
N TYR A 98 -5.26 -5.21 3.85
CA TYR A 98 -3.97 -5.85 4.11
C TYR A 98 -3.73 -7.00 3.12
N GLY A 99 -2.55 -7.05 2.49
CA GLY A 99 -2.22 -8.01 1.42
C GLY A 99 -2.96 -7.77 0.10
N GLY A 100 -3.77 -6.73 0.01
CA GLY A 100 -4.46 -6.35 -1.23
C GLY A 100 -3.58 -5.59 -2.21
N SER A 101 -3.91 -5.68 -3.49
CA SER A 101 -3.22 -4.98 -4.59
C SER A 101 -4.17 -4.27 -5.56
N SER A 102 -5.47 -4.21 -5.25
CA SER A 102 -6.44 -3.54 -6.10
C SER A 102 -6.52 -2.06 -5.77
N LEU A 103 -6.15 -1.19 -6.70
CA LEU A 103 -6.17 0.27 -6.52
C LEU A 103 -7.57 0.83 -6.21
N THR A 104 -8.63 0.10 -6.58
CA THR A 104 -10.03 0.54 -6.40
C THR A 104 -10.80 -0.24 -5.34
N ASN A 105 -10.48 -1.53 -5.13
CA ASN A 105 -11.24 -2.42 -4.25
C ASN A 105 -10.51 -2.73 -2.94
N GLY A 106 -9.28 -2.24 -2.78
CA GLY A 106 -8.48 -2.38 -1.57
C GLY A 106 -7.05 -2.84 -1.83
N THR A 107 -6.13 -2.11 -1.27
CA THR A 107 -4.69 -2.37 -1.37
C THR A 107 -4.01 -2.04 -0.05
N ASP A 108 -2.88 -2.69 0.24
CA ASP A 108 -1.98 -2.24 1.29
C ASP A 108 -0.89 -1.30 0.74
N CYS A 109 0.03 -0.86 1.57
CA CYS A 109 1.02 0.15 1.19
C CYS A 109 1.94 -0.31 0.05
N SER A 110 2.46 -1.54 0.10
CA SER A 110 3.33 -2.10 -0.94
C SER A 110 2.54 -2.56 -2.17
N GLY A 111 1.34 -3.10 -1.97
CA GLY A 111 0.42 -3.42 -3.06
C GLY A 111 0.02 -2.17 -3.85
N PHE A 112 -0.15 -1.02 -3.18
CA PHE A 112 -0.43 0.26 -3.82
C PHE A 112 0.70 0.68 -4.76
N VAL A 113 1.94 0.80 -4.26
CA VAL A 113 3.07 1.21 -5.10
C VAL A 113 3.35 0.20 -6.19
N MET A 114 3.28 -1.10 -5.91
CA MET A 114 3.41 -2.17 -6.90
C MET A 114 2.41 -2.00 -8.05
N SER A 115 1.14 -1.79 -7.73
CA SER A 115 0.07 -1.69 -8.74
C SER A 115 0.11 -0.38 -9.52
N VAL A 116 0.51 0.73 -8.89
CA VAL A 116 0.75 2.00 -9.58
C VAL A 116 1.87 1.83 -10.59
N TYR A 117 3.03 1.31 -10.18
CA TYR A 117 4.18 1.15 -11.06
C TYR A 117 3.97 0.11 -12.16
N ALA A 118 3.17 -0.94 -11.90
CA ALA A 118 2.80 -1.93 -12.92
C ALA A 118 2.08 -1.29 -14.12
N ASN A 119 1.31 -0.21 -13.91
CA ASN A 119 0.66 0.55 -14.99
C ASN A 119 1.67 1.26 -15.90
N PHE A 120 2.90 1.48 -15.43
CA PHE A 120 4.01 2.09 -16.17
C PHE A 120 5.05 1.05 -16.61
N GLY A 121 4.70 -0.24 -16.58
CA GLY A 121 5.56 -1.34 -17.04
C GLY A 121 6.67 -1.73 -16.07
N VAL A 122 6.67 -1.22 -14.84
CA VAL A 122 7.65 -1.56 -13.81
C VAL A 122 7.07 -2.58 -12.82
N SER A 123 7.79 -3.67 -12.59
CA SER A 123 7.43 -4.69 -11.61
C SER A 123 8.15 -4.41 -10.29
N LEU A 124 7.39 -4.08 -9.25
CA LEU A 124 7.88 -3.94 -7.88
C LEU A 124 7.42 -5.12 -7.03
N PRO A 125 8.17 -5.48 -5.97
CA PRO A 125 7.75 -6.53 -5.04
C PRO A 125 6.55 -6.07 -4.19
N HIS A 126 5.69 -7.02 -3.80
CA HIS A 126 4.64 -6.75 -2.81
C HIS A 126 5.22 -6.84 -1.38
N SER A 127 6.18 -5.98 -1.08
CA SER A 127 6.89 -5.98 0.21
C SER A 127 7.56 -4.64 0.49
N SER A 128 7.09 -3.92 1.49
CA SER A 128 7.65 -2.61 1.87
C SER A 128 9.11 -2.69 2.33
N SER A 129 9.59 -3.84 2.80
CA SER A 129 10.99 -4.06 3.13
C SER A 129 11.85 -4.26 1.88
N ALA A 130 11.37 -4.99 0.89
CA ALA A 130 12.05 -5.22 -0.38
C ALA A 130 12.09 -3.94 -1.25
N ASP A 131 11.10 -3.06 -1.12
CA ASP A 131 11.05 -1.77 -1.84
C ASP A 131 12.24 -0.87 -1.50
N ARG A 132 12.87 -1.03 -0.32
CA ARG A 132 14.07 -0.28 0.08
C ARG A 132 15.29 -0.54 -0.79
N SER A 133 15.27 -1.62 -1.57
CA SER A 133 16.38 -2.02 -2.45
C SER A 133 16.07 -1.82 -3.93
N GLN A 134 14.88 -1.29 -4.26
CA GLN A 134 14.50 -1.07 -5.65
C GLN A 134 15.08 0.24 -6.20
N GLY A 135 15.32 0.29 -7.51
CA GLY A 135 15.81 1.48 -8.20
C GLY A 135 17.10 2.09 -7.64
N ALA A 136 17.32 3.37 -7.87
CA ALA A 136 18.49 4.11 -7.40
C ALA A 136 18.27 4.70 -6.00
N ALA A 137 19.32 4.73 -5.18
CA ALA A 137 19.27 5.39 -3.88
C ALA A 137 19.27 6.92 -4.05
N VAL A 138 18.40 7.60 -3.30
CA VAL A 138 18.36 9.07 -3.23
C VAL A 138 18.79 9.48 -1.83
N ASP A 139 19.68 10.46 -1.74
CA ASP A 139 20.23 10.95 -0.47
C ASP A 139 19.22 11.86 0.24
N GLY A 140 18.40 11.23 1.09
CA GLY A 140 17.44 11.90 1.95
C GLY A 140 16.20 12.46 1.26
N LEU A 141 15.23 12.86 2.09
CA LEU A 141 13.94 13.38 1.63
C LEU A 141 14.07 14.73 0.89
N ALA A 142 15.12 15.51 1.20
CA ALA A 142 15.34 16.80 0.56
C ALA A 142 15.62 16.71 -0.96
N ASN A 143 16.11 15.54 -1.42
CA ASN A 143 16.40 15.26 -2.83
C ASN A 143 15.32 14.39 -3.48
N ALA A 144 14.22 14.12 -2.76
CA ALA A 144 13.12 13.34 -3.30
C ALA A 144 12.37 14.11 -4.39
N GLN A 145 12.02 13.39 -5.47
CA GLN A 145 11.23 13.90 -6.58
C GLN A 145 9.91 13.11 -6.70
N ALA A 146 8.90 13.72 -7.32
CA ALA A 146 7.64 13.03 -7.58
C ALA A 146 7.90 11.67 -8.27
N GLY A 147 7.23 10.63 -7.81
CA GLY A 147 7.45 9.25 -8.24
C GLY A 147 8.47 8.48 -7.39
N ASP A 148 9.28 9.12 -6.55
CA ASP A 148 10.19 8.38 -5.66
C ASP A 148 9.42 7.57 -4.61
N LEU A 149 9.93 6.40 -4.25
CA LEU A 149 9.44 5.60 -3.13
C LEU A 149 10.04 6.13 -1.82
N ILE A 150 9.19 6.43 -0.85
CA ILE A 150 9.61 6.79 0.51
C ILE A 150 9.36 5.58 1.40
N CYS A 151 10.45 5.00 1.92
CA CYS A 151 10.42 3.78 2.70
C CYS A 151 10.58 4.07 4.20
N TYR A 152 9.70 3.48 5.00
CA TYR A 152 9.67 3.57 6.45
C TYR A 152 9.80 2.18 7.08
N SER A 153 9.83 2.10 8.40
CA SER A 153 9.70 0.82 9.09
C SER A 153 8.30 0.25 8.88
N GLY A 154 8.22 -0.92 8.21
CA GLY A 154 6.97 -1.62 7.94
C GLY A 154 6.01 -0.89 6.98
N HIS A 155 6.49 0.12 6.20
CA HIS A 155 5.62 0.90 5.33
C HIS A 155 6.37 1.50 4.14
N VAL A 156 5.64 1.74 3.04
CA VAL A 156 6.14 2.42 1.85
C VAL A 156 5.07 3.38 1.33
N ALA A 157 5.50 4.47 0.73
CA ALA A 157 4.66 5.51 0.13
C ALA A 157 5.28 6.01 -1.17
N LEU A 158 4.49 6.70 -1.97
CA LEU A 158 4.92 7.34 -3.20
C LEU A 158 4.99 8.86 -2.98
N TYR A 159 6.14 9.46 -3.25
CA TYR A 159 6.34 10.90 -3.12
C TYR A 159 5.65 11.65 -4.26
N ILE A 160 4.96 12.73 -3.93
CA ILE A 160 4.20 13.53 -4.90
C ILE A 160 4.75 14.97 -5.05
N GLY A 161 5.87 15.25 -4.40
CA GLY A 161 6.45 16.60 -4.34
C GLY A 161 6.02 17.38 -3.11
N ASN A 162 6.64 18.53 -2.89
CA ASN A 162 6.30 19.49 -1.82
C ASN A 162 6.27 18.89 -0.40
N GLY A 163 7.11 17.91 -0.12
CA GLY A 163 7.13 17.23 1.18
C GLY A 163 5.95 16.30 1.43
N GLN A 164 5.18 15.93 0.40
CA GLN A 164 3.99 15.12 0.52
C GLN A 164 4.13 13.75 -0.14
N ILE A 165 3.38 12.80 0.39
CA ILE A 165 3.28 11.43 -0.12
C ILE A 165 1.82 11.03 -0.33
N VAL A 166 1.58 10.10 -1.24
CA VAL A 166 0.33 9.36 -1.34
C VAL A 166 0.60 7.89 -0.96
N HIS A 167 -0.26 7.32 -0.11
CA HIS A 167 -0.07 5.97 0.39
C HIS A 167 -1.37 5.31 0.85
N ALA A 168 -1.45 3.99 0.76
CA ALA A 168 -2.48 3.22 1.45
C ALA A 168 -2.10 3.11 2.93
N SER A 169 -2.78 3.87 3.79
CA SER A 169 -2.39 4.11 5.18
C SER A 169 -2.92 3.05 6.14
N THR A 170 -4.22 3.02 6.38
CA THR A 170 -4.87 2.08 7.30
C THR A 170 -6.26 1.69 6.81
N ALA A 171 -6.82 0.60 7.34
CA ALA A 171 -8.19 0.17 7.04
C ALA A 171 -9.26 1.25 7.35
N LYS A 172 -8.96 2.19 8.26
CA LYS A 172 -9.86 3.28 8.62
C LYS A 172 -9.79 4.45 7.63
N THR A 173 -8.62 4.73 7.10
CA THR A 173 -8.35 5.93 6.29
C THR A 173 -8.26 5.63 4.79
N GLY A 174 -7.94 4.39 4.41
CA GLY A 174 -7.72 4.04 3.01
C GLY A 174 -6.46 4.67 2.43
N ILE A 175 -6.54 5.04 1.16
CA ILE A 175 -5.48 5.75 0.43
C ILE A 175 -5.63 7.24 0.71
N ILE A 176 -4.58 7.86 1.24
CA ILE A 176 -4.57 9.28 1.63
C ILE A 176 -3.28 9.96 1.21
N VAL A 177 -3.30 11.30 1.24
CA VAL A 177 -2.11 12.14 1.18
C VAL A 177 -1.68 12.51 2.60
N SER A 178 -0.38 12.50 2.86
CA SER A 178 0.23 12.84 4.15
C SER A 178 1.55 13.59 3.93
N ASN A 179 2.09 14.19 5.00
CA ASN A 179 3.46 14.69 4.97
C ASN A 179 4.46 13.53 4.92
N ALA A 180 5.54 13.67 4.15
CA ALA A 180 6.53 12.62 3.98
C ALA A 180 7.38 12.38 5.25
N ASP A 181 7.46 13.35 6.13
CA ASP A 181 8.21 13.31 7.39
C ASP A 181 7.36 12.84 8.60
N TYR A 182 6.12 12.36 8.39
CA TYR A 182 5.24 11.91 9.48
C TYR A 182 5.81 10.71 10.27
N LYS A 183 6.76 10.01 9.67
CA LYS A 183 7.54 8.92 10.27
C LYS A 183 9.01 9.05 9.86
N LYS A 184 9.92 8.39 10.62
CA LYS A 184 11.33 8.32 10.26
C LYS A 184 11.50 7.64 8.88
N VAL A 185 12.00 8.38 7.91
CA VAL A 185 12.38 7.86 6.58
C VAL A 185 13.63 7.00 6.71
N LEU A 186 13.58 5.78 6.19
CA LEU A 186 14.70 4.83 6.18
C LEU A 186 15.45 4.83 4.86
N ALA A 187 14.73 5.02 3.75
CA ALA A 187 15.31 5.12 2.42
C ALA A 187 14.38 5.91 1.49
N VAL A 188 14.98 6.56 0.51
CA VAL A 188 14.30 7.14 -0.65
C VAL A 188 14.83 6.42 -1.88
N ARG A 189 13.95 5.97 -2.76
CA ARG A 189 14.31 5.14 -3.93
C ARG A 189 13.70 5.71 -5.19
N ARG A 190 14.53 5.98 -6.19
CA ARG A 190 14.11 6.47 -7.51
C ARG A 190 14.02 5.34 -8.50
N ILE A 191 12.88 5.27 -9.19
CA ILE A 191 12.60 4.22 -10.17
C ILE A 191 12.80 4.74 -11.61
N PHE A 192 12.47 6.04 -11.88
CA PHE A 192 12.60 6.71 -13.17
C PHE A 192 13.54 7.92 -13.12
#